data_1bc14c50d2eb7ca6e4067aa3aacac89e
#
_entry.id   1bc14c50d2eb7ca6e4067aa3aacac89e
#
_cell.length_a   1.000
_cell.length_b   1.000
_cell.length_c   1.000
_cell.angle_alpha   90.00
_cell.angle_beta   90.00
_cell.angle_gamma   90.00
#
_symmetry.space_group_name_H-M   'P 1'
#
loop_
_entity.id
_entity.type
_entity.pdbx_description
1 polymer ?
#
loop_
_entity_poly.entity_id
_entity_poly.type
_entity_poly.pdbx_seq_one_letter_code
_entity_poly.pdbx_strand_id
1 'polypeptide(L)'
;IDISQANHNASREEIITKTKEVVEAAKLTGALVEGEEHYFAGSSNLHTEKIDYTEVKKLETKPESAADFVERTGIDTFAAQIGNLHGAYPVPKILDIEILQKIRDAINCNISLHGGSGTAGHYFIEAIKIGVSKININSDMRVAYRKTLEKVLEENKSEYAVVKLMDKVIEEVQKVVEAKIDMFNSAGKARP
;
A
#
# COMPACT_ATOMS: atom_id res chain seq x y z
N ILE A 1 1.66 -9.62 6.92
CA ILE A 1 2.03 -10.91 6.33
C ILE A 1 1.44 -11.00 4.93
N ASP A 2 2.27 -11.33 3.99
CA ASP A 2 1.88 -11.52 2.59
C ASP A 2 2.41 -12.88 2.10
N ILE A 3 1.65 -13.92 2.37
CA ILE A 3 1.98 -15.28 1.95
C ILE A 3 1.90 -15.39 0.42
N SER A 4 1.02 -14.64 -0.22
CA SER A 4 0.82 -14.66 -1.66
C SER A 4 2.03 -14.12 -2.44
N GLN A 5 2.81 -13.21 -1.88
CA GLN A 5 4.07 -12.73 -2.44
C GLN A 5 5.17 -13.79 -2.39
N ALA A 6 5.20 -14.58 -1.32
CA ALA A 6 6.19 -15.66 -1.18
C ALA A 6 5.83 -16.87 -2.05
N ASN A 7 4.53 -17.14 -2.26
CA ASN A 7 4.03 -18.22 -3.08
C ASN A 7 2.77 -17.80 -3.85
N HIS A 8 2.93 -17.34 -5.09
CA HIS A 8 1.82 -16.87 -5.95
C HIS A 8 0.79 -17.95 -6.27
N ASN A 9 1.10 -19.23 -6.04
CA ASN A 9 0.19 -20.35 -6.25
C ASN A 9 -0.45 -20.84 -4.94
N ALA A 10 -0.21 -20.16 -3.82
CA ALA A 10 -0.81 -20.53 -2.55
C ALA A 10 -2.34 -20.49 -2.65
N SER A 11 -2.98 -21.55 -2.19
CA SER A 11 -4.44 -21.57 -2.06
C SER A 11 -4.89 -20.62 -0.95
N ARG A 12 -6.14 -20.16 -1.02
CA ARG A 12 -6.71 -19.32 0.03
C ARG A 12 -6.63 -19.98 1.42
N GLU A 13 -6.84 -21.29 1.49
CA GLU A 13 -6.72 -22.04 2.74
C GLU A 13 -5.29 -22.07 3.28
N GLU A 14 -4.30 -22.17 2.42
CA GLU A 14 -2.90 -22.10 2.81
C GLU A 14 -2.55 -20.70 3.34
N ILE A 15 -3.04 -19.65 2.65
CA ILE A 15 -2.85 -18.26 3.10
C ILE A 15 -3.47 -18.05 4.49
N ILE A 16 -4.71 -18.50 4.71
CA ILE A 16 -5.38 -18.41 6.01
C ILE A 16 -4.59 -19.15 7.09
N THR A 17 -4.17 -20.39 6.82
CA THR A 17 -3.44 -21.21 7.78
C THR A 17 -2.14 -20.53 8.20
N LYS A 18 -1.34 -20.08 7.24
CA LYS A 18 -0.06 -19.41 7.50
C LYS A 18 -0.24 -18.07 8.20
N THR A 19 -1.22 -17.29 7.79
CA THR A 19 -1.53 -16.01 8.46
C THR A 19 -1.91 -16.24 9.92
N LYS A 20 -2.73 -17.25 10.21
CA LYS A 20 -3.09 -17.62 11.57
C LYS A 20 -1.87 -18.04 12.40
N GLU A 21 -0.96 -18.85 11.86
CA GLU A 21 0.30 -19.22 12.54
C GLU A 21 1.08 -17.98 12.97
N VAL A 22 1.16 -16.97 12.11
CA VAL A 22 1.86 -15.71 12.42
C VAL A 22 1.11 -14.88 13.46
N VAL A 23 -0.22 -14.82 13.40
CA VAL A 23 -1.05 -14.11 14.40
C VAL A 23 -0.80 -14.74 15.78
N GLU A 24 -0.80 -16.06 15.90
CA GLU A 24 -0.52 -16.75 17.17
C GLU A 24 0.90 -16.44 17.69
N ALA A 25 1.90 -16.41 16.81
CA ALA A 25 3.26 -16.05 17.20
C ALA A 25 3.36 -14.58 17.64
N ALA A 26 2.68 -13.66 16.94
CA ALA A 26 2.69 -12.23 17.23
C ALA A 26 2.05 -11.89 18.59
N LYS A 27 1.04 -12.65 19.02
CA LYS A 27 0.41 -12.48 20.35
C LYS A 27 1.41 -12.52 21.50
N LEU A 28 2.48 -13.30 21.37
CA LEU A 28 3.52 -13.42 22.40
C LEU A 28 4.34 -12.14 22.61
N THR A 29 4.37 -11.28 21.58
CA THR A 29 5.16 -10.04 21.58
C THR A 29 4.28 -8.78 21.60
N GLY A 30 2.97 -8.92 21.42
CA GLY A 30 2.04 -7.81 21.25
C GLY A 30 2.18 -7.11 19.90
N ALA A 31 2.85 -7.72 18.91
CA ALA A 31 2.97 -7.17 17.57
C ALA A 31 1.63 -7.25 16.82
N LEU A 32 1.30 -6.19 16.07
CA LEU A 32 0.13 -6.18 15.20
C LEU A 32 0.42 -6.95 13.91
N VAL A 33 -0.57 -7.65 13.40
CA VAL A 33 -0.48 -8.42 12.16
C VAL A 33 -1.41 -7.83 11.11
N GLU A 34 -0.83 -7.47 9.96
CA GLU A 34 -1.57 -7.14 8.75
C GLU A 34 -1.59 -8.36 7.83
N GLY A 35 -2.73 -8.64 7.22
CA GLY A 35 -2.88 -9.75 6.28
C GLY A 35 -3.63 -9.33 5.03
N GLU A 36 -3.35 -10.04 3.93
CA GLU A 36 -4.08 -9.97 2.68
C GLU A 36 -4.49 -11.38 2.22
N GLU A 37 -5.68 -11.51 1.61
CA GLU A 37 -6.25 -12.81 1.29
C GLU A 37 -5.82 -13.37 -0.08
N HIS A 38 -5.22 -12.54 -0.93
CA HIS A 38 -4.75 -12.93 -2.27
C HIS A 38 -3.70 -11.94 -2.77
N TYR A 39 -2.95 -12.35 -3.79
CA TYR A 39 -1.90 -11.54 -4.40
C TYR A 39 -2.44 -10.27 -5.04
N PHE A 40 -1.83 -9.12 -4.71
CA PHE A 40 -2.10 -7.85 -5.36
C PHE A 40 -1.34 -7.74 -6.69
N ALA A 41 -2.07 -7.52 -7.77
CA ALA A 41 -1.48 -7.39 -9.09
C ALA A 41 -0.58 -6.15 -9.23
N GLY A 42 0.35 -6.20 -10.18
CA GLY A 42 1.32 -5.17 -10.48
C GLY A 42 2.65 -5.33 -9.73
N SER A 43 3.61 -4.53 -10.12
CA SER A 43 4.93 -4.44 -9.47
C SER A 43 5.18 -2.98 -9.07
N SER A 44 6.03 -2.75 -8.06
CA SER A 44 6.37 -1.39 -7.59
C SER A 44 7.26 -0.60 -8.57
N ASN A 45 7.07 -0.79 -9.88
CA ASN A 45 7.78 -0.15 -10.97
C ASN A 45 6.94 0.98 -11.61
N LEU A 46 7.55 1.67 -12.59
CA LEU A 46 6.83 2.53 -13.53
C LEU A 46 6.26 1.65 -14.64
N HIS A 47 4.96 1.72 -14.83
CA HIS A 47 4.24 1.04 -15.89
C HIS A 47 4.00 2.00 -17.05
N THR A 48 4.04 1.48 -18.27
CA THR A 48 3.77 2.24 -19.51
C THR A 48 2.41 1.87 -20.11
N GLU A 49 1.87 0.73 -19.72
CA GLU A 49 0.56 0.23 -20.14
C GLU A 49 -0.59 0.96 -19.45
N LYS A 50 -1.74 0.96 -20.10
CA LYS A 50 -2.99 1.45 -19.50
C LYS A 50 -3.56 0.38 -18.56
N ILE A 51 -4.22 0.85 -17.51
CA ILE A 51 -4.94 -0.04 -16.58
C ILE A 51 -6.21 -0.55 -17.27
N ASP A 52 -6.38 -1.87 -17.31
CA ASP A 52 -7.64 -2.49 -17.69
C ASP A 52 -8.52 -2.67 -16.44
N TYR A 53 -9.39 -1.72 -16.19
CA TYR A 53 -10.29 -1.75 -15.04
C TYR A 53 -11.33 -2.88 -15.08
N THR A 54 -11.57 -3.49 -16.24
CA THR A 54 -12.45 -4.67 -16.33
C THR A 54 -11.78 -5.87 -15.66
N GLU A 55 -10.48 -6.05 -15.87
CA GLU A 55 -9.72 -7.10 -15.20
C GLU A 55 -9.46 -6.76 -13.72
N VAL A 56 -9.16 -5.51 -13.41
CA VAL A 56 -8.93 -5.07 -12.02
C VAL A 56 -10.17 -5.33 -11.16
N LYS A 57 -11.36 -5.06 -11.67
CA LYS A 57 -12.64 -5.30 -10.96
C LYS A 57 -12.87 -6.77 -10.60
N LYS A 58 -12.36 -7.71 -11.39
CA LYS A 58 -12.48 -9.14 -11.08
C LYS A 58 -11.64 -9.56 -9.87
N LEU A 59 -10.64 -8.76 -9.53
CA LEU A 59 -9.72 -8.99 -8.43
C LEU A 59 -10.13 -8.28 -7.13
N GLU A 60 -11.20 -7.48 -7.16
CA GLU A 60 -11.67 -6.76 -5.97
C GLU A 60 -12.11 -7.72 -4.87
N THR A 61 -11.72 -7.37 -3.65
CA THR A 61 -12.10 -8.11 -2.44
C THR A 61 -13.63 -8.11 -2.28
N LYS A 62 -14.21 -9.29 -2.09
CA LYS A 62 -15.63 -9.43 -1.75
C LYS A 62 -15.82 -9.23 -0.25
N PRO A 63 -16.83 -8.46 0.20
CA PRO A 63 -17.07 -8.21 1.63
C PRO A 63 -17.20 -9.49 2.47
N GLU A 64 -17.87 -10.51 1.93
CA GLU A 64 -18.05 -11.79 2.61
C GLU A 64 -16.74 -12.56 2.74
N SER A 65 -15.87 -12.46 1.71
CA SER A 65 -14.54 -13.07 1.74
C SER A 65 -13.64 -12.38 2.76
N ALA A 66 -13.69 -11.05 2.83
CA ALA A 66 -12.96 -10.28 3.83
C ALA A 66 -13.38 -10.66 5.26
N ALA A 67 -14.70 -10.76 5.49
CA ALA A 67 -15.25 -11.13 6.80
C ALA A 67 -14.77 -12.53 7.23
N ASP A 68 -14.88 -13.53 6.36
CA ASP A 68 -14.41 -14.90 6.63
C ASP A 68 -12.89 -14.93 6.89
N PHE A 69 -12.11 -14.18 6.10
CA PHE A 69 -10.65 -14.13 6.27
C PHE A 69 -10.26 -13.51 7.62
N VAL A 70 -10.84 -12.38 7.98
CA VAL A 70 -10.59 -11.69 9.26
C VAL A 70 -10.99 -12.55 10.44
N GLU A 71 -12.17 -13.17 10.40
CA GLU A 71 -12.67 -14.06 11.47
C GLU A 71 -11.77 -15.26 11.67
N ARG A 72 -11.35 -15.90 10.59
CA ARG A 72 -10.54 -17.15 10.64
C ARG A 72 -9.10 -16.92 11.02
N THR A 73 -8.53 -15.76 10.66
CA THR A 73 -7.12 -15.46 10.92
C THR A 73 -6.90 -14.69 12.21
N GLY A 74 -7.83 -13.81 12.59
CA GLY A 74 -7.70 -12.93 13.74
C GLY A 74 -6.66 -11.82 13.56
N ILE A 75 -6.42 -11.36 12.34
CA ILE A 75 -5.52 -10.24 12.02
C ILE A 75 -6.01 -8.92 12.60
N ASP A 76 -5.10 -7.98 12.84
CA ASP A 76 -5.39 -6.64 13.35
C ASP A 76 -5.71 -5.64 12.24
N THR A 77 -5.18 -5.88 11.03
CA THR A 77 -5.35 -5.00 9.87
C THR A 77 -5.51 -5.85 8.60
N PHE A 78 -6.53 -5.54 7.83
CA PHE A 78 -6.83 -6.20 6.55
C PHE A 78 -6.44 -5.33 5.37
N ALA A 79 -5.65 -5.87 4.45
CA ALA A 79 -5.31 -5.22 3.19
C ALA A 79 -6.37 -5.51 2.13
N ALA A 80 -7.24 -4.53 1.85
CA ALA A 80 -8.34 -4.67 0.90
C ALA A 80 -7.91 -4.34 -0.53
N GLN A 81 -8.34 -5.15 -1.50
CA GLN A 81 -8.24 -4.82 -2.93
C GLN A 81 -9.53 -4.18 -3.41
N ILE A 82 -9.46 -2.91 -3.78
CA ILE A 82 -10.58 -2.06 -4.17
C ILE A 82 -10.27 -1.25 -5.43
N GLY A 83 -9.54 -1.86 -6.39
CA GLY A 83 -9.03 -1.18 -7.59
C GLY A 83 -7.60 -0.67 -7.47
N ASN A 84 -6.98 -0.79 -6.30
CA ASN A 84 -5.57 -0.45 -6.06
C ASN A 84 -4.63 -1.48 -6.69
N LEU A 85 -3.55 -0.97 -7.29
CA LEU A 85 -2.50 -1.76 -7.95
C LEU A 85 -1.13 -1.30 -7.47
N HIS A 86 -0.14 -2.20 -7.45
CA HIS A 86 1.24 -1.82 -7.20
C HIS A 86 1.84 -1.05 -8.39
N GLY A 87 2.73 -0.08 -8.10
CA GLY A 87 3.41 0.71 -9.12
C GLY A 87 2.74 2.05 -9.46
N ALA A 88 3.37 2.81 -10.35
CA ALA A 88 2.86 4.05 -10.91
C ALA A 88 2.49 3.84 -12.39
N TYR A 89 1.31 4.29 -12.78
CA TYR A 89 0.74 4.14 -14.12
C TYR A 89 0.63 5.51 -14.81
N PRO A 90 0.51 5.55 -16.16
CA PRO A 90 0.38 6.81 -16.91
C PRO A 90 -0.87 7.61 -16.54
N VAL A 91 -1.89 6.95 -16.00
CA VAL A 91 -3.14 7.58 -15.54
C VAL A 91 -3.35 7.29 -14.05
N PRO A 92 -4.00 8.20 -13.31
CA PRO A 92 -4.33 7.95 -11.91
C PRO A 92 -5.19 6.69 -11.74
N LYS A 93 -4.93 5.96 -10.66
CA LYS A 93 -5.74 4.80 -10.28
C LYS A 93 -7.10 5.23 -9.77
N ILE A 94 -8.10 4.42 -10.07
CA ILE A 94 -9.48 4.57 -9.60
C ILE A 94 -9.72 3.54 -8.50
N LEU A 95 -10.20 3.99 -7.35
CA LEU A 95 -10.59 3.11 -6.25
C LEU A 95 -12.12 2.96 -6.21
N ASP A 96 -12.59 1.74 -5.97
CA ASP A 96 -14.01 1.48 -5.72
C ASP A 96 -14.34 1.77 -4.25
N ILE A 97 -14.81 2.98 -4.02
CA ILE A 97 -15.17 3.46 -2.68
C ILE A 97 -16.44 2.78 -2.14
N GLU A 98 -17.33 2.34 -3.03
CA GLU A 98 -18.55 1.62 -2.61
C GLU A 98 -18.20 0.22 -2.07
N ILE A 99 -17.28 -0.49 -2.73
CA ILE A 99 -16.83 -1.80 -2.23
C ILE A 99 -16.05 -1.63 -0.93
N LEU A 100 -15.24 -0.57 -0.79
CA LEU A 100 -14.55 -0.27 0.46
C LEU A 100 -15.51 -0.08 1.63
N GLN A 101 -16.60 0.65 1.42
CA GLN A 101 -17.63 0.84 2.45
C GLN A 101 -18.26 -0.51 2.85
N LYS A 102 -18.61 -1.35 1.88
CA LYS A 102 -19.18 -2.68 2.16
C LYS A 102 -18.19 -3.59 2.92
N ILE A 103 -16.89 -3.53 2.57
CA ILE A 103 -15.87 -4.25 3.32
C ILE A 103 -15.76 -3.72 4.74
N ARG A 104 -15.77 -2.37 4.93
CA ARG A 104 -15.73 -1.76 6.26
C ARG A 104 -16.89 -2.23 7.14
N ASP A 105 -18.08 -2.31 6.57
CA ASP A 105 -19.29 -2.73 7.29
C ASP A 105 -19.26 -4.23 7.65
N ALA A 106 -18.51 -5.03 6.88
CA ALA A 106 -18.41 -6.49 7.08
C ALA A 106 -17.31 -6.92 8.05
N ILE A 107 -16.27 -6.08 8.30
CA ILE A 107 -15.13 -6.44 9.14
C ILE A 107 -14.98 -5.49 10.32
N ASN A 108 -14.37 -5.98 11.42
CA ASN A 108 -14.18 -5.22 12.66
C ASN A 108 -12.72 -4.86 12.96
N CYS A 109 -11.77 -5.18 12.05
CA CYS A 109 -10.36 -4.82 12.19
C CYS A 109 -10.02 -3.54 11.40
N ASN A 110 -8.78 -3.06 11.53
CA ASN A 110 -8.30 -1.93 10.73
C ASN A 110 -8.24 -2.29 9.23
N ILE A 111 -8.24 -1.26 8.37
CA ILE A 111 -8.06 -1.44 6.92
C ILE A 111 -6.79 -0.74 6.48
N SER A 112 -5.98 -1.43 5.69
CA SER A 112 -4.84 -0.85 4.98
C SER A 112 -5.09 -0.79 3.47
N LEU A 113 -4.57 0.27 2.84
CA LEU A 113 -4.57 0.46 1.40
C LEU A 113 -3.15 0.26 0.85
N HIS A 114 -2.95 -0.82 0.11
CA HIS A 114 -1.72 -1.07 -0.64
C HIS A 114 -1.73 -0.35 -1.99
N GLY A 115 -0.55 -0.20 -2.59
CA GLY A 115 -0.43 0.37 -3.94
C GLY A 115 -0.92 1.82 -4.07
N GLY A 116 -0.82 2.64 -3.02
CA GLY A 116 -1.34 4.01 -3.00
C GLY A 116 -0.63 4.99 -3.94
N SER A 117 0.63 4.74 -4.36
CA SER A 117 1.35 5.60 -5.30
C SER A 117 0.57 5.80 -6.61
N GLY A 118 0.48 7.05 -7.09
CA GLY A 118 -0.26 7.37 -8.32
C GLY A 118 -1.78 7.36 -8.21
N THR A 119 -2.34 7.22 -7.01
CA THR A 119 -3.78 7.37 -6.75
C THR A 119 -4.14 8.86 -6.59
N ALA A 120 -5.29 9.28 -7.13
CA ALA A 120 -5.74 10.66 -7.00
C ALA A 120 -6.12 11.01 -5.54
N GLY A 121 -5.78 12.23 -5.10
CA GLY A 121 -5.87 12.65 -3.70
C GLY A 121 -7.27 12.52 -3.07
N HIS A 122 -8.34 12.77 -3.84
CA HIS A 122 -9.71 12.66 -3.32
C HIS A 122 -10.06 11.24 -2.86
N TYR A 123 -9.54 10.19 -3.53
CA TYR A 123 -9.76 8.81 -3.10
C TYR A 123 -9.17 8.52 -1.73
N PHE A 124 -7.99 9.07 -1.41
CA PHE A 124 -7.42 8.91 -0.07
C PHE A 124 -8.30 9.55 1.00
N ILE A 125 -8.82 10.75 0.72
CA ILE A 125 -9.68 11.47 1.66
C ILE A 125 -10.96 10.66 1.94
N GLU A 126 -11.58 10.11 0.90
CA GLU A 126 -12.78 9.28 1.01
C GLU A 126 -12.48 7.96 1.73
N ALA A 127 -11.41 7.27 1.37
CA ALA A 127 -10.99 6.02 2.01
C ALA A 127 -10.68 6.19 3.51
N ILE A 128 -10.02 7.28 3.89
CA ILE A 128 -9.72 7.61 5.30
C ILE A 128 -11.02 7.86 6.07
N LYS A 129 -12.00 8.57 5.49
CA LYS A 129 -13.29 8.81 6.13
C LYS A 129 -14.07 7.51 6.38
N ILE A 130 -13.94 6.51 5.51
CA ILE A 130 -14.54 5.18 5.65
C ILE A 130 -13.82 4.35 6.73
N GLY A 131 -12.54 4.61 6.99
CA GLY A 131 -11.81 3.93 8.06
C GLY A 131 -10.50 3.27 7.64
N VAL A 132 -9.96 3.61 6.48
CA VAL A 132 -8.58 3.25 6.15
C VAL A 132 -7.64 3.95 7.11
N SER A 133 -6.86 3.17 7.85
CA SER A 133 -5.95 3.66 8.90
C SER A 133 -4.48 3.61 8.52
N LYS A 134 -4.12 2.89 7.45
CA LYS A 134 -2.76 2.76 6.93
C LYS A 134 -2.76 2.82 5.40
N ILE A 135 -1.82 3.55 4.81
CA ILE A 135 -1.67 3.66 3.36
C ILE A 135 -0.20 3.42 2.99
N ASN A 136 0.04 2.49 2.08
CA ASN A 136 1.38 2.17 1.60
C ASN A 136 1.75 3.01 0.38
N ILE A 137 2.80 3.82 0.51
CA ILE A 137 3.38 4.64 -0.57
C ILE A 137 4.83 4.20 -0.78
N ASN A 138 5.19 3.83 -2.00
CA ASN A 138 6.54 3.40 -2.37
C ASN A 138 7.00 4.02 -3.70
N SER A 139 6.27 3.79 -4.80
CA SER A 139 6.72 4.18 -6.14
C SER A 139 6.91 5.70 -6.29
N ASP A 140 6.08 6.53 -5.63
CA ASP A 140 6.25 7.99 -5.66
C ASP A 140 7.61 8.40 -5.08
N MET A 141 8.03 7.79 -3.96
CA MET A 141 9.35 8.05 -3.36
C MET A 141 10.50 7.54 -4.23
N ARG A 142 10.36 6.35 -4.83
CA ARG A 142 11.37 5.80 -5.77
C ARG A 142 11.55 6.68 -6.99
N VAL A 143 10.47 7.23 -7.52
CA VAL A 143 10.52 8.15 -8.67
C VAL A 143 11.25 9.44 -8.30
N ALA A 144 10.90 10.04 -7.16
CA ALA A 144 11.59 11.24 -6.67
C ALA A 144 13.09 10.96 -6.45
N TYR A 145 13.42 9.88 -5.75
CA TYR A 145 14.80 9.44 -5.54
C TYR A 145 15.57 9.30 -6.85
N ARG A 146 15.05 8.49 -7.79
CA ARG A 146 15.74 8.16 -9.03
C ARG A 146 15.95 9.39 -9.91
N LYS A 147 14.92 10.18 -10.15
CA LYS A 147 14.99 11.38 -10.99
C LYS A 147 15.94 12.42 -10.42
N THR A 148 15.92 12.62 -9.10
CA THR A 148 16.80 13.59 -8.44
C THR A 148 18.24 13.10 -8.47
N LEU A 149 18.50 11.82 -8.22
CA LEU A 149 19.85 11.27 -8.28
C LEU A 149 20.45 11.39 -9.68
N GLU A 150 19.69 11.09 -10.75
CA GLU A 150 20.15 11.27 -12.13
C GLU A 150 20.58 12.71 -12.39
N LYS A 151 19.76 13.67 -11.98
CA LYS A 151 20.05 15.10 -12.14
C LYS A 151 21.28 15.52 -11.34
N VAL A 152 21.40 15.10 -10.08
CA VAL A 152 22.54 15.42 -9.21
C VAL A 152 23.83 14.88 -9.78
N LEU A 153 23.84 13.65 -10.30
CA LEU A 153 25.02 13.04 -10.92
C LEU A 153 25.42 13.75 -12.23
N GLU A 154 24.45 14.20 -13.02
CA GLU A 154 24.70 14.95 -14.24
C GLU A 154 25.31 16.35 -13.96
N GLU A 155 24.79 17.05 -12.95
CA GLU A 155 25.24 18.37 -12.53
C GLU A 155 26.60 18.35 -11.80
N ASN A 156 26.97 17.24 -11.15
CA ASN A 156 28.14 17.11 -10.28
C ASN A 156 29.09 15.97 -10.69
N LYS A 157 29.51 15.94 -11.95
CA LYS A 157 30.31 14.84 -12.55
C LYS A 157 31.63 14.53 -11.85
N SER A 158 32.21 15.48 -11.13
CA SER A 158 33.47 15.35 -10.40
C SER A 158 33.33 15.09 -8.90
N GLU A 159 32.08 15.05 -8.38
CA GLU A 159 31.83 14.77 -6.96
C GLU A 159 31.64 13.26 -6.74
N TYR A 160 32.40 12.70 -5.82
CA TYR A 160 32.35 11.28 -5.45
C TYR A 160 31.90 11.07 -3.99
N ALA A 161 31.76 12.13 -3.20
CA ALA A 161 31.31 12.03 -1.82
C ALA A 161 29.80 11.77 -1.79
N VAL A 162 29.42 10.54 -1.44
CA VAL A 162 28.00 10.10 -1.40
C VAL A 162 27.14 11.05 -0.57
N VAL A 163 27.64 11.50 0.56
CA VAL A 163 26.94 12.45 1.46
C VAL A 163 26.50 13.71 0.71
N LYS A 164 27.37 14.31 -0.11
CA LYS A 164 27.06 15.53 -0.87
C LYS A 164 26.10 15.28 -2.03
N LEU A 165 26.19 14.11 -2.65
CA LEU A 165 25.29 13.71 -3.74
C LEU A 165 23.88 13.42 -3.21
N MET A 166 23.76 12.91 -1.99
CA MET A 166 22.49 12.45 -1.44
C MET A 166 21.65 13.55 -0.76
N ASP A 167 22.24 14.67 -0.34
CA ASP A 167 21.52 15.73 0.37
C ASP A 167 20.27 16.17 -0.38
N LYS A 168 20.40 16.53 -1.66
CA LYS A 168 19.27 16.96 -2.48
C LYS A 168 18.28 15.82 -2.79
N VAL A 169 18.77 14.59 -2.88
CA VAL A 169 17.93 13.41 -3.11
C VAL A 169 17.04 13.16 -1.88
N ILE A 170 17.62 13.28 -0.68
CA ILE A 170 16.89 13.15 0.59
C ILE A 170 15.81 14.23 0.70
N GLU A 171 16.15 15.51 0.41
CA GLU A 171 15.19 16.61 0.43
C GLU A 171 13.98 16.36 -0.49
N GLU A 172 14.19 15.88 -1.72
CA GLU A 172 13.09 15.63 -2.65
C GLU A 172 12.23 14.44 -2.22
N VAL A 173 12.81 13.39 -1.67
CA VAL A 173 12.05 12.27 -1.09
C VAL A 173 11.26 12.75 0.14
N GLN A 174 11.85 13.57 1.00
CA GLN A 174 11.19 14.16 2.16
C GLN A 174 9.95 14.96 1.75
N LYS A 175 10.04 15.81 0.72
CA LYS A 175 8.89 16.56 0.19
C LYS A 175 7.73 15.65 -0.23
N VAL A 176 8.02 14.49 -0.83
CA VAL A 176 6.99 13.50 -1.17
C VAL A 176 6.32 12.96 0.09
N VAL A 177 7.09 12.62 1.12
CA VAL A 177 6.56 12.11 2.40
C VAL A 177 5.72 13.16 3.10
N GLU A 178 6.20 14.41 3.21
CA GLU A 178 5.48 15.52 3.83
C GLU A 178 4.15 15.80 3.13
N ALA A 179 4.14 15.84 1.79
CA ALA A 179 2.92 16.03 1.01
C ALA A 179 1.90 14.90 1.25
N LYS A 180 2.34 13.64 1.46
CA LYS A 180 1.45 12.54 1.81
C LYS A 180 0.94 12.63 3.24
N ILE A 181 1.77 13.01 4.20
CA ILE A 181 1.37 13.23 5.60
C ILE A 181 0.27 14.30 5.68
N ASP A 182 0.44 15.41 4.96
CA ASP A 182 -0.55 16.49 4.90
C ASP A 182 -1.85 16.01 4.21
N MET A 183 -1.73 15.35 3.05
CA MET A 183 -2.86 14.82 2.30
C MET A 183 -3.70 13.83 3.13
N PHE A 184 -3.05 13.00 3.95
CA PHE A 184 -3.71 12.03 4.81
C PHE A 184 -4.20 12.63 6.13
N ASN A 185 -4.04 13.96 6.31
CA ASN A 185 -4.36 14.65 7.54
C ASN A 185 -3.70 14.01 8.79
N SER A 186 -2.44 13.57 8.64
CA SER A 186 -1.66 12.89 9.69
C SER A 186 -0.66 13.81 10.39
N ALA A 187 -0.45 15.03 9.89
CA ALA A 187 0.43 16.00 10.50
C ALA A 187 0.03 16.32 11.94
N GLY A 188 1.00 16.32 12.86
CA GLY A 188 0.79 16.61 14.27
C GLY A 188 0.03 15.55 15.07
N LYS A 189 -0.25 14.36 14.49
CA LYS A 189 -1.00 13.28 15.16
C LYS A 189 -0.12 12.18 15.77
N ALA A 190 1.18 12.25 15.60
CA ALA A 190 2.09 11.35 16.32
C ALA A 190 1.98 11.61 17.82
N ARG A 191 1.79 10.54 18.60
CA ARG A 191 1.86 10.64 20.06
C ARG A 191 3.34 10.75 20.44
N PRO A 192 3.70 11.62 21.41
CA PRO A 192 5.06 11.69 21.94
C PRO A 192 5.49 10.39 22.61
#